data_c074465ca4294923f4b91df0ddf65723
#
_entry.id   c074465ca4294923f4b91df0ddf65723
#
_cell.length_a   1.000
_cell.length_b   1.000
_cell.length_c   1.000
_cell.angle_alpha   90.00
_cell.angle_beta   90.00
_cell.angle_gamma   90.00
#
_symmetry.space_group_name_H-M   'P 1'
#
loop_
_entity.id
_entity.type
_entity.pdbx_description
1 polymer ?
#
loop_
_entity_poly.entity_id
_entity_poly.type
_entity_poly.pdbx_seq_one_letter_code
_entity_poly.pdbx_strand_id
1 'polypeptide(L)'
;MIRVCFHGAESTGKSVLAQKLAAERGWPLVAEYGREYCETHGVDLTMADLLAIAAGQDAAMRAVCAAASPLVLLDTDPLMTAAWAAMLFGEVPAALLAYPKAERYLLFAADVPWVADGTRFFGTDQARARFAALAEDMLVQTGVPFTRIGGDWQARELAVRDVLSAL
;
A
#
# COMPACT_ATOMS: atom_id res chain seq x y z
N MET A 1 -3.44 -16.94 -9.88
CA MET A 1 -3.35 -15.47 -9.87
C MET A 1 -2.50 -15.05 -8.69
N ILE A 2 -1.45 -14.25 -8.92
CA ILE A 2 -0.56 -13.72 -7.89
C ILE A 2 -0.91 -12.24 -7.68
N ARG A 3 -1.13 -11.82 -6.42
CA ARG A 3 -1.32 -10.43 -6.05
C ARG A 3 -0.01 -9.90 -5.48
N VAL A 4 0.46 -8.78 -6.01
CA VAL A 4 1.66 -8.08 -5.55
C VAL A 4 1.25 -6.72 -5.00
N CYS A 5 1.44 -6.50 -3.71
CA CYS A 5 1.04 -5.29 -3.01
C CYS A 5 2.22 -4.32 -2.85
N PHE A 6 2.02 -3.09 -3.27
CA PHE A 6 2.92 -1.96 -3.04
C PHE A 6 2.59 -1.37 -1.66
N HIS A 7 3.46 -1.55 -0.71
CA HIS A 7 3.25 -1.24 0.71
C HIS A 7 4.31 -0.26 1.24
N GLY A 8 3.99 0.50 2.28
CA GLY A 8 4.93 1.45 2.89
C GLY A 8 4.37 2.87 2.97
N ALA A 9 5.15 3.76 3.60
CA ALA A 9 4.75 5.13 3.90
C ALA A 9 4.41 5.95 2.64
N GLU A 10 3.74 7.08 2.87
CA GLU A 10 3.38 8.04 1.83
C GLU A 10 4.60 8.64 1.13
N SER A 11 4.39 9.18 -0.06
CA SER A 11 5.42 9.89 -0.84
C SER A 11 6.68 9.06 -1.13
N THR A 12 6.54 7.77 -1.34
CA THR A 12 7.65 6.86 -1.67
C THR A 12 7.63 6.38 -3.12
N GLY A 13 6.69 6.86 -3.93
CA GLY A 13 6.60 6.55 -5.36
C GLY A 13 5.84 5.27 -5.70
N LYS A 14 5.17 4.62 -4.75
CA LYS A 14 4.38 3.38 -4.95
C LYS A 14 3.41 3.48 -6.12
N SER A 15 2.45 4.40 -6.02
CA SER A 15 1.36 4.56 -6.99
C SER A 15 1.86 4.83 -8.40
N VAL A 16 2.86 5.72 -8.52
CA VAL A 16 3.44 6.08 -9.84
C VAL A 16 4.11 4.86 -10.48
N LEU A 17 4.87 4.08 -9.71
CA LEU A 17 5.54 2.90 -10.22
C LEU A 17 4.56 1.76 -10.51
N ALA A 18 3.57 1.55 -9.65
CA ALA A 18 2.51 0.56 -9.87
C ALA A 18 1.73 0.85 -11.17
N GLN A 19 1.32 2.10 -11.38
CA GLN A 19 0.61 2.54 -12.59
C GLN A 19 1.47 2.35 -13.84
N LYS A 20 2.76 2.76 -13.79
CA LYS A 20 3.70 2.58 -14.90
C LYS A 20 3.81 1.13 -15.31
N LEU A 21 4.09 0.24 -14.35
CA LEU A 21 4.31 -1.18 -14.62
C LEU A 21 3.03 -1.90 -15.05
N ALA A 22 1.88 -1.55 -14.48
CA ALA A 22 0.59 -2.06 -14.90
C ALA A 22 0.30 -1.72 -16.36
N ALA A 23 0.51 -0.45 -16.75
CA ALA A 23 0.30 0.00 -18.13
C ALA A 23 1.26 -0.68 -19.12
N GLU A 24 2.55 -0.79 -18.78
CA GLU A 24 3.55 -1.41 -19.65
C GLU A 24 3.31 -2.89 -19.90
N ARG A 25 2.78 -3.60 -18.90
CA ARG A 25 2.60 -5.06 -18.95
C ARG A 25 1.16 -5.49 -19.23
N GLY A 26 0.21 -4.56 -19.27
CA GLY A 26 -1.21 -4.86 -19.40
C GLY A 26 -1.76 -5.61 -18.17
N TRP A 27 -1.16 -5.45 -16.99
CA TRP A 27 -1.64 -6.07 -15.77
C TRP A 27 -2.72 -5.24 -15.10
N PRO A 28 -3.75 -5.87 -14.54
CA PRO A 28 -4.73 -5.18 -13.72
C PRO A 28 -4.07 -4.50 -12.52
N LEU A 29 -4.54 -3.30 -12.19
CA LEU A 29 -4.12 -2.53 -11.02
C LEU A 29 -5.34 -2.19 -10.18
N VAL A 30 -5.27 -2.45 -8.89
CA VAL A 30 -6.21 -1.95 -7.89
C VAL A 30 -5.63 -0.68 -7.29
N ALA A 31 -6.28 0.46 -7.53
CA ALA A 31 -5.86 1.75 -6.99
C ALA A 31 -6.08 1.84 -5.47
N GLU A 32 -5.42 2.79 -4.82
CA GLU A 32 -5.59 3.10 -3.40
C GLU A 32 -6.98 3.71 -3.14
N TYR A 33 -7.90 2.93 -2.58
CA TYR A 33 -9.25 3.39 -2.24
C TYR A 33 -9.26 4.47 -1.16
N GLY A 34 -8.31 4.44 -0.24
CA GLY A 34 -8.18 5.44 0.81
C GLY A 34 -8.00 6.86 0.29
N ARG A 35 -7.32 7.04 -0.82
CA ARG A 35 -7.17 8.34 -1.49
C ARG A 35 -8.52 8.86 -2.00
N GLU A 36 -9.26 8.05 -2.75
CA GLU A 36 -10.60 8.38 -3.25
C GLU A 36 -11.56 8.69 -2.09
N TYR A 37 -11.47 7.93 -1.01
CA TYR A 37 -12.26 8.15 0.19
C TYR A 37 -11.97 9.51 0.83
N CYS A 38 -10.70 9.87 1.01
CA CYS A 38 -10.28 11.16 1.57
C CYS A 38 -10.68 12.35 0.68
N GLU A 39 -10.61 12.22 -0.63
CA GLU A 39 -11.07 13.25 -1.57
C GLU A 39 -12.57 13.55 -1.44
N THR A 40 -13.36 12.54 -1.07
CA THR A 40 -14.82 12.63 -0.94
C THR A 40 -15.28 13.01 0.46
N HIS A 41 -14.62 12.49 1.50
CA HIS A 41 -15.05 12.61 2.90
C HIS A 41 -14.15 13.52 3.75
N GLY A 42 -13.03 13.98 3.19
CA GLY A 42 -12.04 14.77 3.93
C GLY A 42 -10.97 13.89 4.59
N VAL A 43 -10.09 14.55 5.33
CA VAL A 43 -8.89 13.94 5.91
C VAL A 43 -8.97 13.75 7.43
N ASP A 44 -10.02 14.21 8.10
CA ASP A 44 -10.25 14.00 9.53
C ASP A 44 -10.85 12.60 9.76
N LEU A 45 -10.03 11.59 9.58
CA LEU A 45 -10.47 10.20 9.64
C LEU A 45 -10.72 9.71 11.06
N THR A 46 -11.81 8.98 11.23
CA THR A 46 -12.13 8.20 12.43
C THR A 46 -11.75 6.73 12.23
N MET A 47 -11.80 5.92 13.28
CA MET A 47 -11.63 4.46 13.15
C MET A 47 -12.72 3.83 12.25
N ALA A 48 -13.94 4.36 12.28
CA ALA A 48 -15.01 3.89 11.41
C ALA A 48 -14.70 4.16 9.93
N ASP A 49 -14.06 5.29 9.61
CA ASP A 49 -13.60 5.60 8.25
C ASP A 49 -12.51 4.63 7.80
N LEU A 50 -11.56 4.30 8.67
CA LEU A 50 -10.53 3.31 8.34
C LEU A 50 -11.12 1.92 8.07
N LEU A 51 -12.11 1.50 8.84
CA LEU A 51 -12.82 0.25 8.58
C LEU A 51 -13.58 0.29 7.24
N ALA A 52 -14.20 1.42 6.89
CA ALA A 52 -14.87 1.63 5.62
C ALA A 52 -13.87 1.63 4.45
N ILE A 53 -12.71 2.28 4.62
CA ILE A 53 -11.61 2.29 3.63
C ILE A 53 -11.11 0.86 3.37
N ALA A 54 -10.87 0.08 4.42
CA ALA A 54 -10.43 -1.31 4.27
C ALA A 54 -11.47 -2.17 3.55
N ALA A 55 -12.75 -2.00 3.86
CA ALA A 55 -13.83 -2.71 3.19
C ALA A 55 -13.95 -2.33 1.71
N GLY A 56 -13.83 -1.04 1.38
CA GLY A 56 -13.82 -0.55 0.00
C GLY A 56 -12.62 -1.07 -0.80
N GLN A 57 -11.44 -1.05 -0.19
CA GLN A 57 -10.22 -1.61 -0.81
C GLN A 57 -10.37 -3.11 -1.10
N ASP A 58 -10.87 -3.89 -0.14
CA ASP A 58 -11.11 -5.33 -0.33
C ASP A 58 -12.16 -5.61 -1.42
N ALA A 59 -13.23 -4.81 -1.48
CA ALA A 59 -14.24 -4.93 -2.53
C ALA A 59 -13.64 -4.64 -3.92
N ALA A 60 -12.82 -3.60 -4.06
CA ALA A 60 -12.10 -3.27 -5.29
C ALA A 60 -11.13 -4.40 -5.70
N MET A 61 -10.39 -4.95 -4.74
CA MET A 61 -9.50 -6.10 -4.97
C MET A 61 -10.27 -7.31 -5.50
N ARG A 62 -11.40 -7.66 -4.89
CA ARG A 62 -12.24 -8.80 -5.34
C ARG A 62 -12.78 -8.59 -6.76
N ALA A 63 -13.22 -7.37 -7.07
CA ALA A 63 -13.76 -7.05 -8.39
C ALA A 63 -12.70 -7.23 -9.49
N VAL A 64 -11.47 -6.76 -9.27
CA VAL A 64 -10.36 -6.89 -10.22
C VAL A 64 -9.85 -8.34 -10.29
N CYS A 65 -9.78 -9.06 -9.16
CA CYS A 65 -9.36 -10.46 -9.12
C CYS A 65 -10.34 -11.42 -9.81
N ALA A 66 -11.56 -10.99 -10.11
CA ALA A 66 -12.49 -11.76 -10.93
C ALA A 66 -12.08 -11.83 -12.42
N ALA A 67 -11.19 -10.93 -12.88
CA ALA A 67 -10.62 -10.97 -14.22
C ALA A 67 -9.56 -12.06 -14.33
N ALA A 68 -9.50 -12.75 -15.48
CA ALA A 68 -8.53 -13.81 -15.74
C ALA A 68 -7.14 -13.22 -16.05
N SER A 69 -6.41 -12.81 -15.01
CA SER A 69 -5.02 -12.36 -15.13
C SER A 69 -4.10 -13.23 -14.27
N PRO A 70 -2.89 -13.57 -14.74
CA PRO A 70 -1.94 -14.32 -13.92
C PRO A 70 -1.41 -13.50 -12.75
N LEU A 71 -1.36 -12.17 -12.88
CA LEU A 71 -0.83 -11.25 -11.89
C LEU A 71 -1.72 -10.01 -11.79
N VAL A 72 -1.89 -9.49 -10.56
CA VAL A 72 -2.59 -8.24 -10.24
C VAL A 72 -1.70 -7.41 -9.33
N LEU A 73 -1.55 -6.12 -9.65
CA LEU A 73 -0.87 -5.16 -8.80
C LEU A 73 -1.89 -4.48 -7.87
N LEU A 74 -1.52 -4.30 -6.62
CA LEU A 74 -2.30 -3.59 -5.61
C LEU A 74 -1.53 -2.34 -5.18
N ASP A 75 -2.10 -1.16 -5.39
CA ASP A 75 -1.60 0.06 -4.77
C ASP A 75 -2.16 0.15 -3.36
N THR A 76 -1.51 -0.52 -2.44
CA THR A 76 -1.92 -0.85 -1.08
C THR A 76 -3.01 -1.94 -0.94
N ASP A 77 -3.26 -2.33 0.30
CA ASP A 77 -4.32 -3.24 0.71
C ASP A 77 -4.78 -2.94 2.16
N PRO A 78 -5.77 -3.65 2.74
CA PRO A 78 -6.22 -3.42 4.10
C PRO A 78 -5.14 -3.52 5.19
N LEU A 79 -4.01 -4.18 4.92
CA LEU A 79 -2.89 -4.22 5.87
C LEU A 79 -2.20 -2.85 6.01
N MET A 80 -2.20 -2.04 4.94
CA MET A 80 -1.76 -0.64 5.04
C MET A 80 -2.73 0.20 5.86
N THR A 81 -4.04 -0.05 5.77
CA THR A 81 -5.04 0.59 6.62
C THR A 81 -4.84 0.23 8.11
N ALA A 82 -4.36 -0.98 8.41
CA ALA A 82 -3.96 -1.36 9.78
C ALA A 82 -2.78 -0.51 10.29
N ALA A 83 -1.80 -0.20 9.44
CA ALA A 83 -0.71 0.72 9.80
C ALA A 83 -1.22 2.16 10.05
N TRP A 84 -2.21 2.61 9.28
CA TRP A 84 -2.90 3.88 9.52
C TRP A 84 -3.62 3.91 10.88
N ALA A 85 -4.33 2.83 11.24
CA ALA A 85 -5.00 2.71 12.53
C ALA A 85 -4.00 2.79 13.69
N ALA A 86 -2.88 2.07 13.59
CA ALA A 86 -1.80 2.14 14.57
C ALA A 86 -1.19 3.56 14.67
N MET A 87 -1.01 4.26 13.55
CA MET A 87 -0.42 5.59 13.53
C MET A 87 -1.35 6.66 14.10
N LEU A 88 -2.63 6.66 13.72
CA LEU A 88 -3.60 7.69 14.11
C LEU A 88 -4.18 7.46 15.51
N PHE A 89 -4.43 6.20 15.87
CA PHE A 89 -5.18 5.85 17.06
C PHE A 89 -4.39 5.01 18.09
N GLY A 90 -3.21 4.52 17.73
CA GLY A 90 -2.40 3.68 18.59
C GLY A 90 -2.94 2.26 18.81
N GLU A 91 -3.95 1.86 18.02
CA GLU A 91 -4.55 0.53 18.09
C GLU A 91 -4.84 -0.02 16.69
N VAL A 92 -4.92 -1.35 16.59
CA VAL A 92 -5.21 -2.05 15.34
C VAL A 92 -6.37 -3.00 15.56
N PRO A 93 -7.59 -2.68 15.08
CA PRO A 93 -8.72 -3.58 15.13
C PRO A 93 -8.41 -4.91 14.44
N ALA A 94 -8.74 -6.04 15.07
CA ALA A 94 -8.53 -7.37 14.52
C ALA A 94 -9.19 -7.56 13.14
N ALA A 95 -10.28 -6.86 12.87
CA ALA A 95 -10.97 -6.86 11.60
C ALA A 95 -10.06 -6.40 10.44
N LEU A 96 -9.16 -5.43 10.64
CA LEU A 96 -8.20 -4.98 9.63
C LEU A 96 -7.16 -6.05 9.29
N LEU A 97 -6.79 -6.87 10.26
CA LEU A 97 -5.86 -7.97 10.08
C LEU A 97 -6.51 -9.25 9.52
N ALA A 98 -7.85 -9.32 9.51
CA ALA A 98 -8.58 -10.49 9.03
C ALA A 98 -8.73 -10.57 7.51
N TYR A 99 -8.53 -9.46 6.78
CA TYR A 99 -8.61 -9.45 5.33
C TYR A 99 -7.58 -10.38 4.66
N PRO A 100 -7.91 -10.94 3.48
CA PRO A 100 -6.96 -11.75 2.70
C PRO A 100 -5.70 -10.94 2.37
N LYS A 101 -4.52 -11.55 2.52
CA LYS A 101 -3.22 -10.94 2.22
C LYS A 101 -2.80 -11.21 0.77
N ALA A 102 -2.01 -10.30 0.21
CA ALA A 102 -1.34 -10.53 -1.06
C ALA A 102 -0.27 -11.64 -0.94
N GLU A 103 0.05 -12.28 -2.05
CA GLU A 103 1.07 -13.34 -2.10
C GLU A 103 2.49 -12.75 -1.97
N ARG A 104 2.67 -11.46 -2.33
CA ARG A 104 3.95 -10.74 -2.22
C ARG A 104 3.71 -9.28 -1.85
N TYR A 105 4.60 -8.75 -1.02
CA TYR A 105 4.63 -7.33 -0.67
C TYR A 105 5.94 -6.69 -1.08
N LEU A 106 5.86 -5.49 -1.60
CA LEU A 106 6.98 -4.61 -1.91
C LEU A 106 6.96 -3.46 -0.89
N LEU A 107 7.83 -3.53 0.10
CA LEU A 107 7.91 -2.52 1.16
C LEU A 107 8.81 -1.36 0.71
N PHE A 108 8.19 -0.23 0.38
CA PHE A 108 8.89 0.97 -0.07
C PHE A 108 9.45 1.76 1.11
N ALA A 109 10.77 1.95 1.12
CA ALA A 109 11.47 2.74 2.13
C ALA A 109 11.12 4.23 2.01
N ALA A 110 11.10 4.93 3.15
CA ALA A 110 10.85 6.37 3.22
C ALA A 110 12.16 7.20 3.09
N ASP A 111 13.06 6.78 2.21
CA ASP A 111 14.40 7.33 1.98
C ASP A 111 14.48 8.33 0.80
N VAL A 112 13.33 8.80 0.31
CA VAL A 112 13.20 9.84 -0.72
C VAL A 112 12.50 11.08 -0.17
N PRO A 113 12.67 12.28 -0.77
CA PRO A 113 11.99 13.49 -0.33
C PRO A 113 10.48 13.33 -0.26
N TRP A 114 9.88 13.90 0.78
CA TRP A 114 8.42 13.95 0.90
C TRP A 114 7.85 15.09 0.05
N VAL A 115 6.76 14.81 -0.65
CA VAL A 115 6.04 15.78 -1.49
C VAL A 115 4.57 15.82 -1.06
N ALA A 116 4.07 17.02 -0.75
CA ALA A 116 2.67 17.23 -0.41
C ALA A 116 1.78 17.04 -1.65
N ASP A 117 0.58 16.46 -1.47
CA ASP A 117 -0.43 16.35 -2.53
C ASP A 117 -1.86 16.64 -2.04
N GLY A 118 -1.99 17.18 -0.81
CA GLY A 118 -3.28 17.52 -0.21
C GLY A 118 -3.97 16.37 0.54
N THR A 119 -3.58 15.12 0.31
CA THR A 119 -4.13 13.95 1.00
C THR A 119 -3.10 13.24 1.89
N ARG A 120 -1.86 13.74 1.95
CA ARG A 120 -0.77 13.19 2.75
C ARG A 120 -0.68 13.88 4.11
N PHE A 121 -0.43 13.10 5.17
CA PHE A 121 -0.51 13.55 6.56
C PHE A 121 0.85 13.74 7.22
N PHE A 122 1.83 12.91 6.90
CA PHE A 122 3.04 12.77 7.70
C PHE A 122 4.25 13.42 7.04
N GLY A 123 4.25 14.77 6.97
CA GLY A 123 5.29 15.54 6.30
C GLY A 123 6.59 15.74 7.08
N THR A 124 6.63 15.43 8.40
CA THR A 124 7.87 15.52 9.19
C THR A 124 8.66 14.22 9.11
N ASP A 125 10.00 14.30 9.18
CA ASP A 125 10.87 13.13 9.12
C ASP A 125 10.55 12.12 10.24
N GLN A 126 10.24 12.61 11.45
CA GLN A 126 9.87 11.74 12.56
C GLN A 126 8.56 11.00 12.32
N ALA A 127 7.52 11.70 11.84
CA ALA A 127 6.23 11.08 11.54
C ALA A 127 6.35 10.07 10.40
N ARG A 128 7.12 10.39 9.35
CA ARG A 128 7.41 9.47 8.24
C ARG A 128 8.13 8.22 8.70
N ALA A 129 9.19 8.38 9.52
CA ALA A 129 9.95 7.25 10.05
C ALA A 129 9.06 6.35 10.91
N ARG A 130 8.22 6.94 11.79
CA ARG A 130 7.26 6.20 12.61
C ARG A 130 6.25 5.44 11.74
N PHE A 131 5.67 6.10 10.75
CA PHE A 131 4.68 5.46 9.87
C PHE A 131 5.31 4.35 9.02
N ALA A 132 6.54 4.54 8.53
CA ALA A 132 7.30 3.51 7.81
C ALA A 132 7.57 2.28 8.69
N ALA A 133 7.93 2.48 9.96
CA ALA A 133 8.11 1.39 10.92
C ALA A 133 6.80 0.63 11.17
N LEU A 134 5.68 1.34 11.39
CA LEU A 134 4.37 0.70 11.57
C LEU A 134 3.93 -0.08 10.33
N ALA A 135 4.19 0.44 9.13
CA ALA A 135 3.90 -0.27 7.90
C ALA A 135 4.71 -1.59 7.79
N GLU A 136 5.98 -1.57 8.16
CA GLU A 136 6.81 -2.77 8.22
C GLU A 136 6.33 -3.74 9.31
N ASP A 137 6.00 -3.23 10.50
CA ASP A 137 5.51 -4.05 11.62
C ASP A 137 4.25 -4.86 11.23
N MET A 138 3.35 -4.30 10.43
CA MET A 138 2.17 -5.02 9.95
C MET A 138 2.56 -6.23 9.09
N LEU A 139 3.56 -6.10 8.23
CA LEU A 139 4.07 -7.21 7.42
C LEU A 139 4.73 -8.27 8.28
N VAL A 140 5.57 -7.87 9.24
CA VAL A 140 6.28 -8.78 10.15
C VAL A 140 5.29 -9.54 11.03
N GLN A 141 4.33 -8.86 11.65
CA GLN A 141 3.34 -9.47 12.55
C GLN A 141 2.45 -10.48 11.83
N THR A 142 2.11 -10.22 10.57
CA THR A 142 1.27 -11.11 9.78
C THR A 142 2.05 -12.22 9.08
N GLY A 143 3.38 -12.19 9.13
CA GLY A 143 4.25 -13.22 8.55
C GLY A 143 4.20 -13.29 7.01
N VAL A 144 3.73 -12.24 6.34
CA VAL A 144 3.65 -12.21 4.88
C VAL A 144 5.04 -12.04 4.25
N PRO A 145 5.31 -12.65 3.08
CA PRO A 145 6.58 -12.46 2.41
C PRO A 145 6.70 -11.07 1.80
N PHE A 146 7.79 -10.35 2.08
CA PHE A 146 8.02 -9.03 1.50
C PHE A 146 9.49 -8.80 1.09
N THR A 147 9.66 -7.87 0.15
CA THR A 147 10.96 -7.39 -0.31
C THR A 147 11.05 -5.88 -0.07
N ARG A 148 12.15 -5.40 0.52
CA ARG A 148 12.38 -3.97 0.72
C ARG A 148 12.81 -3.32 -0.59
N ILE A 149 12.17 -2.20 -0.92
CA ILE A 149 12.42 -1.39 -2.12
C ILE A 149 12.91 -0.02 -1.65
N GLY A 150 14.15 0.34 -1.98
CA GLY A 150 14.77 1.59 -1.55
C GLY A 150 15.69 2.18 -2.61
N GLY A 151 16.35 3.29 -2.26
CA GLY A 151 17.24 4.01 -3.15
C GLY A 151 16.52 5.04 -4.04
N ASP A 152 17.19 5.47 -5.10
CA ASP A 152 16.63 6.40 -6.06
C ASP A 152 15.54 5.75 -6.94
N TRP A 153 14.93 6.56 -7.81
CA TRP A 153 13.85 6.10 -8.66
C TRP A 153 14.23 4.91 -9.56
N GLN A 154 15.44 4.95 -10.13
CA GLN A 154 15.90 3.90 -11.02
C GLN A 154 16.16 2.58 -10.26
N ALA A 155 16.80 2.68 -9.11
CA ALA A 155 17.05 1.52 -8.25
C ALA A 155 15.74 0.85 -7.79
N ARG A 156 14.72 1.64 -7.39
CA ARG A 156 13.41 1.14 -7.02
C ARG A 156 12.72 0.41 -8.17
N GLU A 157 12.70 1.03 -9.34
CA GLU A 157 12.08 0.42 -10.52
C GLU A 157 12.77 -0.89 -10.89
N LEU A 158 14.11 -0.94 -10.88
CA LEU A 158 14.87 -2.14 -11.18
C LEU A 158 14.55 -3.25 -10.15
N ALA A 159 14.59 -2.94 -8.86
CA ALA A 159 14.29 -3.91 -7.80
C ALA A 159 12.86 -4.48 -7.91
N VAL A 160 11.87 -3.63 -8.22
CA VAL A 160 10.50 -4.09 -8.44
C VAL A 160 10.40 -5.00 -9.66
N ARG A 161 11.04 -4.63 -10.79
CA ARG A 161 11.07 -5.45 -12.00
C ARG A 161 11.71 -6.81 -11.76
N ASP A 162 12.79 -6.87 -10.99
CA ASP A 162 13.47 -8.12 -10.63
C ASP A 162 12.53 -9.04 -9.84
N VAL A 163 11.82 -8.50 -8.83
CA VAL A 163 10.83 -9.28 -8.06
C VAL A 163 9.72 -9.80 -8.96
N LEU A 164 9.15 -8.93 -9.82
CA LEU A 164 8.04 -9.31 -10.70
C LEU A 164 8.45 -10.32 -11.77
N SER A 165 9.72 -10.30 -12.19
CA SER A 165 10.24 -11.25 -13.19
C SER A 165 10.49 -12.65 -12.62
N ALA A 166 10.59 -12.77 -11.30
CA ALA A 166 10.80 -14.03 -10.58
C ALA A 166 9.48 -14.74 -10.17
N LEU A 167 8.33 -14.13 -10.47
CA LEU A 167 6.99 -14.68 -10.18
C LEU A 167 6.39 -15.39 -11.36
#